data_cb9259653da112ac722ab0bea7795070
#
_entry.id   cb9259653da112ac722ab0bea7795070
#
_cell.length_a   1.000
_cell.length_b   1.000
_cell.length_c   1.000
_cell.angle_alpha   90.00
_cell.angle_beta   90.00
_cell.angle_gamma   90.00
#
_symmetry.space_group_name_H-M   'P 1'
#
loop_
_entity.id
_entity.type
_entity.pdbx_description
1 polymer ?
#
loop_
_entity_poly.entity_id
_entity_poly.type
_entity_poly.pdbx_seq_one_letter_code
_entity_poly.pdbx_strand_id
1 'polypeptide(L)'
;VARKIDDDNYSIAIRNANFDGELPKEGESLSSKRLKPPHYPLSVARSGATGTAYVVVKVDASGRVTDAIVEQVNLRTIGTTKEMESWRAAMADAAVAAARSWTFIPPVVGEAADDDFWSARVPVDFEMDIGRKFVYGKWEIYIPGPRQSIPWSKEDRPSFSPDSLAEGGVYMIGQDKGPKLLTVLDGT
;
A
#
# COMPACT_ATOMS: atom_id res chain seq x y z
N VAL A 1 -15.56 7.15 -8.70
CA VAL A 1 -16.67 7.00 -7.74
C VAL A 1 -17.61 8.16 -7.89
N ALA A 2 -18.89 7.90 -8.17
CA ALA A 2 -19.93 8.91 -8.22
C ALA A 2 -20.65 8.98 -6.85
N ARG A 3 -20.86 10.16 -6.33
CA ARG A 3 -21.64 10.39 -5.11
C ARG A 3 -22.80 11.33 -5.43
N LYS A 4 -24.02 10.92 -5.15
CA LYS A 4 -25.20 11.76 -5.24
C LYS A 4 -25.15 12.85 -4.15
N ILE A 5 -25.29 14.11 -4.53
CA ILE A 5 -25.34 15.26 -3.62
C ILE A 5 -26.83 15.61 -3.35
N ASP A 6 -27.61 15.70 -4.40
CA ASP A 6 -29.07 15.88 -4.39
C ASP A 6 -29.69 15.17 -5.60
N ASP A 7 -30.97 15.39 -5.89
CA ASP A 7 -31.67 14.66 -6.95
C ASP A 7 -31.13 14.90 -8.35
N ASP A 8 -30.53 16.05 -8.60
CA ASP A 8 -30.01 16.44 -9.92
C ASP A 8 -28.48 16.57 -9.97
N ASN A 9 -27.79 16.52 -8.83
CA ASN A 9 -26.37 16.76 -8.74
C ASN A 9 -25.57 15.57 -8.21
N TYR A 10 -24.46 15.27 -8.89
CA TYR A 10 -23.51 14.24 -8.51
C TYR A 10 -22.11 14.84 -8.43
N SER A 11 -21.36 14.44 -7.40
CA SER A 11 -19.92 14.65 -7.35
C SER A 11 -19.24 13.41 -7.92
N ILE A 12 -18.38 13.61 -8.93
CA ILE A 12 -17.60 12.55 -9.54
C ILE A 12 -16.15 12.77 -9.18
N ALA A 13 -15.52 11.80 -8.50
CA ALA A 13 -14.10 11.82 -8.21
C ALA A 13 -13.42 10.59 -8.82
N ILE A 14 -12.34 10.82 -9.55
CA ILE A 14 -11.43 9.76 -9.99
C ILE A 14 -10.53 9.46 -8.80
N ARG A 15 -10.65 8.27 -8.22
CA ARG A 15 -9.80 7.83 -7.11
C ARG A 15 -8.58 7.06 -7.59
N ASN A 16 -8.69 6.45 -8.75
CA ASN A 16 -7.60 5.70 -9.36
C ASN A 16 -7.75 5.77 -10.88
N ALA A 17 -6.65 5.91 -11.60
CA ALA A 17 -6.60 5.85 -13.04
C ALA A 17 -5.48 4.88 -13.43
N ASN A 18 -5.81 3.86 -14.20
CA ASN A 18 -4.84 2.96 -14.81
C ASN A 18 -4.62 3.39 -16.25
N PHE A 19 -3.39 3.77 -16.58
CA PHE A 19 -3.05 4.32 -17.91
C PHE A 19 -2.43 3.27 -18.84
N ASP A 20 -2.14 2.06 -18.37
CA ASP A 20 -1.34 1.06 -19.07
C ASP A 20 -2.10 -0.19 -19.51
N GLY A 21 -3.26 -0.03 -20.06
CA GLY A 21 -3.90 -1.13 -20.76
C GLY A 21 -4.88 -1.94 -19.92
N GLU A 22 -5.11 -3.17 -20.31
CA GLU A 22 -6.14 -4.03 -19.74
C GLU A 22 -5.87 -4.33 -18.26
N LEU A 23 -6.90 -4.24 -17.46
CA LEU A 23 -6.85 -4.73 -16.06
C LEU A 23 -6.46 -6.22 -16.10
N PRO A 24 -5.67 -6.69 -15.12
CA PRO A 24 -5.37 -8.10 -15.00
C PRO A 24 -6.67 -8.92 -15.02
N LYS A 25 -6.71 -9.96 -15.83
CA LYS A 25 -7.85 -10.86 -15.85
C LYS A 25 -7.95 -11.63 -14.54
N GLU A 26 -9.13 -12.16 -14.27
CA GLU A 26 -9.33 -12.99 -13.09
C GLU A 26 -8.32 -14.15 -13.08
N GLY A 27 -7.60 -14.29 -11.97
CA GLY A 27 -6.57 -15.32 -11.80
C GLY A 27 -5.17 -14.97 -12.30
N GLU A 28 -4.94 -13.82 -12.93
CA GLU A 28 -3.60 -13.38 -13.39
C GLU A 28 -2.79 -12.68 -12.27
N SER A 29 -3.44 -12.27 -11.20
CA SER A 29 -2.79 -11.51 -10.12
C SER A 29 -3.02 -12.12 -8.76
N LEU A 30 -2.06 -11.90 -7.86
CA LEU A 30 -2.22 -12.21 -6.44
C LEU A 30 -3.39 -11.41 -5.87
N SER A 31 -4.33 -12.08 -5.25
CA SER A 31 -5.47 -11.42 -4.62
C SER A 31 -5.55 -11.74 -3.13
N SER A 32 -6.17 -10.86 -2.36
CA SER A 32 -6.34 -11.08 -0.93
C SER A 32 -7.43 -12.11 -0.65
N LYS A 33 -7.12 -13.09 0.22
CA LYS A 33 -8.14 -13.98 0.79
C LYS A 33 -8.56 -13.50 2.17
N ARG A 34 -7.59 -13.13 3.01
CA ARG A 34 -7.83 -12.61 4.35
C ARG A 34 -6.68 -11.69 4.76
N LEU A 35 -6.99 -10.41 4.92
CA LEU A 35 -6.10 -9.40 5.47
C LEU A 35 -6.63 -8.97 6.84
N LYS A 36 -6.13 -9.59 7.90
CA LYS A 36 -6.47 -9.17 9.28
C LYS A 36 -5.77 -7.84 9.56
N PRO A 37 -6.50 -6.79 9.95
CA PRO A 37 -5.88 -5.51 10.28
C PRO A 37 -4.97 -5.63 11.52
N PRO A 38 -3.90 -4.84 11.61
CA PRO A 38 -3.06 -4.79 12.80
C PRO A 38 -3.80 -4.21 14.00
N HIS A 39 -3.32 -4.54 15.19
CA HIS A 39 -3.70 -3.79 16.37
C HIS A 39 -3.02 -2.42 16.35
N TYR A 40 -3.79 -1.38 16.61
CA TYR A 40 -3.24 -0.04 16.74
C TYR A 40 -2.34 0.04 17.99
N PRO A 41 -1.04 0.40 17.85
CA PRO A 41 -0.16 0.46 19.02
C PRO A 41 -0.62 1.52 20.01
N LEU A 42 -0.78 1.17 21.27
CA LEU A 42 -1.31 2.10 22.30
C LEU A 42 -0.44 3.35 22.48
N SER A 43 0.88 3.24 22.33
CA SER A 43 1.79 4.39 22.39
C SER A 43 1.51 5.39 21.26
N VAL A 44 1.26 4.90 20.06
CA VAL A 44 0.94 5.71 18.88
C VAL A 44 -0.46 6.32 19.02
N ALA A 45 -1.44 5.50 19.45
CA ALA A 45 -2.80 5.95 19.68
C ALA A 45 -2.89 7.10 20.71
N ARG A 46 -2.16 6.99 21.82
CA ARG A 46 -2.11 8.04 22.87
C ARG A 46 -1.50 9.34 22.38
N SER A 47 -0.62 9.29 21.39
CA SER A 47 -0.02 10.48 20.78
C SER A 47 -0.91 11.11 19.68
N GLY A 48 -2.01 10.47 19.30
CA GLY A 48 -2.82 10.91 18.18
C GLY A 48 -2.11 10.78 16.82
N ALA A 49 -1.01 10.00 16.77
CA ALA A 49 -0.23 9.88 15.55
C ALA A 49 -0.92 8.93 14.55
N THR A 50 -1.01 9.34 13.29
CA THR A 50 -1.61 8.60 12.19
C THR A 50 -0.62 8.45 11.04
N GLY A 51 -0.83 7.44 10.18
CA GLY A 51 0.07 7.19 9.05
C GLY A 51 -0.27 5.93 8.29
N THR A 52 0.49 5.66 7.22
CA THR A 52 0.37 4.46 6.40
C THR A 52 1.68 3.68 6.42
N ALA A 53 1.61 2.39 6.75
CA ALA A 53 2.72 1.46 6.61
C ALA A 53 2.57 0.67 5.30
N TYR A 54 3.59 0.69 4.45
CA TYR A 54 3.62 -0.08 3.21
C TYR A 54 4.31 -1.40 3.47
N VAL A 55 3.50 -2.43 3.71
CA VAL A 55 3.98 -3.78 4.00
C VAL A 55 4.27 -4.51 2.70
N VAL A 56 5.45 -5.08 2.59
CA VAL A 56 5.78 -6.01 1.52
C VAL A 56 5.79 -7.42 2.08
N VAL A 57 5.03 -8.29 1.45
CA VAL A 57 4.91 -9.71 1.80
C VAL A 57 5.50 -10.58 0.72
N LYS A 58 6.11 -11.71 1.15
CA LYS A 58 6.48 -12.83 0.30
C LYS A 58 5.45 -13.94 0.51
N VAL A 59 4.82 -14.40 -0.56
CA VAL A 59 3.71 -15.36 -0.51
C VAL A 59 4.11 -16.64 -1.24
N ASP A 60 3.91 -17.78 -0.62
CA ASP A 60 4.17 -19.09 -1.21
C ASP A 60 3.00 -19.61 -2.09
N ALA A 61 3.21 -20.74 -2.76
CA ALA A 61 2.21 -21.37 -3.61
C ALA A 61 0.93 -21.82 -2.87
N SER A 62 0.96 -21.90 -1.54
CA SER A 62 -0.24 -22.16 -0.72
C SER A 62 -1.02 -20.89 -0.36
N GLY A 63 -0.53 -19.72 -0.77
CA GLY A 63 -1.09 -18.42 -0.44
C GLY A 63 -0.77 -17.92 0.95
N ARG A 64 0.23 -18.50 1.63
CA ARG A 64 0.68 -18.09 2.96
C ARG A 64 1.84 -17.11 2.89
N VAL A 65 1.88 -16.19 3.82
CA VAL A 65 3.00 -15.27 3.98
C VAL A 65 4.18 -16.03 4.62
N THR A 66 5.28 -16.12 3.90
CA THR A 66 6.54 -16.72 4.37
C THR A 66 7.48 -15.68 4.95
N ASP A 67 7.41 -14.45 4.44
CA ASP A 67 8.18 -13.31 4.96
C ASP A 67 7.41 -12.00 4.78
N ALA A 68 7.67 -11.02 5.66
CA ALA A 68 7.05 -9.72 5.62
C ALA A 68 7.97 -8.64 6.19
N ILE A 69 8.07 -7.51 5.48
CA ILE A 69 8.78 -6.31 5.96
C ILE A 69 7.90 -5.08 5.73
N VAL A 70 8.21 -4.00 6.42
CA VAL A 70 7.66 -2.68 6.08
C VAL A 70 8.71 -1.92 5.28
N GLU A 71 8.38 -1.63 4.02
CA GLU A 71 9.25 -0.88 3.12
C GLU A 71 9.35 0.58 3.53
N GLN A 72 8.26 1.17 3.97
CA GLN A 72 8.18 2.59 4.36
C GLN A 72 6.99 2.83 5.29
N VAL A 73 7.13 3.80 6.21
CA VAL A 73 6.00 4.33 6.99
C VAL A 73 5.92 5.83 6.78
N ASN A 74 4.82 6.30 6.24
CA ASN A 74 4.54 7.71 6.01
C ASN A 74 3.57 8.21 7.07
N LEU A 75 3.95 9.29 7.78
CA LEU A 75 3.13 9.85 8.86
C LEU A 75 2.24 10.98 8.34
N ARG A 76 1.07 11.11 8.96
CA ARG A 76 0.15 12.25 8.79
C ARG A 76 0.07 13.14 10.03
N THR A 77 0.99 12.92 10.98
CA THR A 77 1.10 13.68 12.24
C THR A 77 2.53 14.15 12.43
N ILE A 78 2.70 15.43 12.77
CA ILE A 78 4.00 16.03 13.08
C ILE A 78 4.33 15.79 14.55
N GLY A 79 5.58 15.43 14.81
CA GLY A 79 6.19 15.33 16.14
C GLY A 79 7.66 15.67 16.09
N THR A 80 8.34 15.56 17.17
CA THR A 80 9.81 15.61 17.21
C THR A 80 10.39 14.43 16.42
N THR A 81 11.62 14.54 15.95
CA THR A 81 12.31 13.45 15.21
C THR A 81 12.22 12.13 15.99
N LYS A 82 12.50 12.15 17.29
CA LYS A 82 12.46 10.96 18.15
C LYS A 82 11.05 10.35 18.27
N GLU A 83 10.02 11.19 18.37
CA GLU A 83 8.64 10.71 18.40
C GLU A 83 8.24 10.08 17.06
N MET A 84 8.53 10.75 15.95
CA MET A 84 8.23 10.24 14.63
C MET A 84 8.94 8.91 14.31
N GLU A 85 10.19 8.76 14.72
CA GLU A 85 10.93 7.49 14.63
C GLU A 85 10.26 6.39 15.46
N SER A 86 9.88 6.71 16.70
CA SER A 86 9.18 5.76 17.59
C SER A 86 7.82 5.33 17.03
N TRP A 87 7.04 6.27 16.47
CA TRP A 87 5.74 5.96 15.86
C TRP A 87 5.90 5.08 14.62
N ARG A 88 6.87 5.39 13.75
CA ARG A 88 7.16 4.56 12.57
C ARG A 88 7.55 3.13 12.96
N ALA A 89 8.42 2.98 13.94
CA ALA A 89 8.83 1.66 14.42
C ALA A 89 7.63 0.88 14.97
N ALA A 90 6.82 1.48 15.83
CA ALA A 90 5.65 0.82 16.41
C ALA A 90 4.59 0.44 15.38
N MET A 91 4.32 1.31 14.40
CA MET A 91 3.40 1.01 13.28
C MET A 91 3.95 -0.13 12.40
N ALA A 92 5.26 -0.10 12.10
CA ALA A 92 5.90 -1.14 11.31
C ALA A 92 5.82 -2.51 12.00
N ASP A 93 6.15 -2.58 13.28
CA ASP A 93 6.09 -3.82 14.06
C ASP A 93 4.66 -4.40 14.10
N ALA A 94 3.66 -3.55 14.33
CA ALA A 94 2.27 -3.96 14.35
C ALA A 94 1.80 -4.47 12.97
N ALA A 95 2.18 -3.78 11.90
CA ALA A 95 1.84 -4.16 10.54
C ALA A 95 2.47 -5.50 10.13
N VAL A 96 3.77 -5.71 10.42
CA VAL A 96 4.46 -6.98 10.16
C VAL A 96 3.85 -8.12 10.96
N ALA A 97 3.52 -7.89 12.25
CA ALA A 97 2.88 -8.89 13.09
C ALA A 97 1.53 -9.35 12.52
N ALA A 98 0.73 -8.42 12.00
CA ALA A 98 -0.54 -8.74 11.34
C ALA A 98 -0.31 -9.48 10.00
N ALA A 99 0.62 -9.00 9.19
CA ALA A 99 0.92 -9.52 7.86
C ALA A 99 1.31 -11.01 7.87
N ARG A 100 1.99 -11.48 8.89
CA ARG A 100 2.33 -12.91 9.06
C ARG A 100 1.13 -13.84 9.15
N SER A 101 -0.06 -13.30 9.45
CA SER A 101 -1.30 -14.06 9.51
C SER A 101 -2.17 -13.92 8.25
N TRP A 102 -1.75 -13.11 7.28
CA TRP A 102 -2.49 -12.90 6.05
C TRP A 102 -2.44 -14.10 5.14
N THR A 103 -3.47 -14.23 4.34
CA THR A 103 -3.56 -15.27 3.32
C THR A 103 -4.02 -14.67 2.01
N PHE A 104 -3.52 -15.24 0.93
CA PHE A 104 -3.72 -14.78 -0.43
C PHE A 104 -4.22 -15.90 -1.32
N ILE A 105 -4.68 -15.56 -2.50
CA ILE A 105 -5.01 -16.45 -3.60
C ILE A 105 -3.93 -16.20 -4.66
N PRO A 106 -3.02 -17.17 -4.89
CA PRO A 106 -2.00 -17.07 -5.92
C PRO A 106 -2.59 -16.95 -7.33
N PRO A 107 -1.86 -16.36 -8.28
CA PRO A 107 -2.20 -16.42 -9.70
C PRO A 107 -2.28 -17.88 -10.17
N VAL A 108 -3.23 -18.17 -11.06
CA VAL A 108 -3.43 -19.51 -11.64
C VAL A 108 -3.34 -19.49 -13.17
N VAL A 109 -3.26 -18.29 -13.77
CA VAL A 109 -3.10 -18.07 -15.20
C VAL A 109 -2.13 -16.91 -15.45
N GLY A 110 -1.57 -16.84 -16.65
CA GLY A 110 -0.60 -15.81 -17.03
C GLY A 110 0.83 -16.14 -16.63
N GLU A 111 1.74 -15.21 -16.92
CA GLU A 111 3.19 -15.41 -16.72
C GLU A 111 3.59 -15.65 -15.27
N ALA A 112 2.84 -15.09 -14.33
CA ALA A 112 3.12 -15.23 -12.88
C ALA A 112 2.58 -16.52 -12.27
N ALA A 113 1.85 -17.35 -13.01
CA ALA A 113 1.24 -18.57 -12.45
C ALA A 113 2.27 -19.63 -12.05
N ASP A 114 3.42 -19.66 -12.73
CA ASP A 114 4.48 -20.64 -12.53
C ASP A 114 5.61 -20.15 -11.62
N ASP A 115 5.46 -18.99 -10.96
CA ASP A 115 6.45 -18.46 -10.05
C ASP A 115 6.50 -19.28 -8.74
N ASP A 116 7.70 -19.47 -8.19
CA ASP A 116 7.90 -20.17 -6.90
C ASP A 116 7.31 -19.40 -5.71
N PHE A 117 7.23 -18.08 -5.83
CA PHE A 117 6.65 -17.19 -4.83
C PHE A 117 6.24 -15.85 -5.46
N TRP A 118 5.36 -15.15 -4.81
CA TRP A 118 4.94 -13.81 -5.20
C TRP A 118 5.27 -12.78 -4.14
N SER A 119 5.59 -11.57 -4.57
CA SER A 119 5.77 -10.42 -3.71
C SER A 119 4.67 -9.40 -3.96
N ALA A 120 4.10 -8.88 -2.89
CA ALA A 120 3.08 -7.85 -3.01
C ALA A 120 3.25 -6.75 -1.95
N ARG A 121 2.92 -5.55 -2.33
CA ARG A 121 2.83 -4.38 -1.46
C ARG A 121 1.39 -4.18 -1.02
N VAL A 122 1.18 -4.05 0.29
CA VAL A 122 -0.13 -3.85 0.90
C VAL A 122 -0.07 -2.61 1.78
N PRO A 123 -0.75 -1.51 1.42
CA PRO A 123 -0.87 -0.35 2.29
C PRO A 123 -1.75 -0.65 3.49
N VAL A 124 -1.28 -0.27 4.68
CA VAL A 124 -1.96 -0.46 5.97
C VAL A 124 -2.09 0.88 6.64
N ASP A 125 -3.29 1.39 6.73
CA ASP A 125 -3.57 2.66 7.37
C ASP A 125 -3.76 2.52 8.88
N PHE A 126 -3.10 3.41 9.60
CA PHE A 126 -3.29 3.64 11.01
C PHE A 126 -4.06 4.95 11.20
N GLU A 127 -5.37 4.84 11.34
CA GLU A 127 -6.28 5.97 11.58
C GLU A 127 -7.09 5.74 12.85
N MET A 128 -7.41 6.84 13.56
CA MET A 128 -8.20 6.76 14.78
C MET A 128 -9.70 6.88 14.52
N ASP A 129 -10.05 7.54 13.44
CA ASP A 129 -11.46 7.76 13.05
C ASP A 129 -11.80 6.88 11.86
N ILE A 130 -12.44 5.74 12.14
CA ILE A 130 -12.89 4.74 11.13
C ILE A 130 -13.96 5.32 10.18
N GLY A 131 -14.26 6.59 10.25
CA GLY A 131 -15.21 7.28 9.39
C GLY A 131 -14.64 8.45 8.62
N ARG A 132 -13.34 8.74 8.77
CA ARG A 132 -12.74 9.89 8.12
C ARG A 132 -12.74 9.73 6.61
N LYS A 133 -13.60 10.49 5.96
CA LYS A 133 -13.67 10.51 4.51
C LYS A 133 -12.65 11.50 3.97
N PHE A 134 -11.89 11.08 2.97
CA PHE A 134 -11.13 12.01 2.15
C PHE A 134 -12.04 13.14 1.65
N VAL A 135 -11.71 14.36 2.00
CA VAL A 135 -12.44 15.56 1.55
C VAL A 135 -11.59 16.23 0.48
N TYR A 136 -12.13 16.29 -0.74
CA TYR A 136 -11.45 16.94 -1.85
C TYR A 136 -11.16 18.41 -1.50
N GLY A 137 -9.93 18.85 -1.82
CA GLY A 137 -9.47 20.22 -1.54
C GLY A 137 -8.98 20.45 -0.11
N LYS A 138 -9.03 19.44 0.77
CA LYS A 138 -8.42 19.51 2.10
C LYS A 138 -7.02 18.92 2.07
N TRP A 139 -6.04 19.75 2.36
CA TRP A 139 -4.65 19.31 2.48
C TRP A 139 -4.45 18.52 3.76
N GLU A 140 -3.71 17.42 3.65
CA GLU A 140 -3.28 16.61 4.78
C GLU A 140 -1.77 16.72 4.95
N ILE A 141 -1.32 16.60 6.22
CA ILE A 141 0.11 16.53 6.52
C ILE A 141 0.63 15.20 5.96
N TYR A 142 1.77 15.27 5.31
CA TYR A 142 2.44 14.12 4.75
C TYR A 142 3.94 14.19 5.04
N ILE A 143 4.45 13.23 5.81
CA ILE A 143 5.86 13.15 6.20
C ILE A 143 6.38 11.77 5.81
N PRO A 144 7.06 11.64 4.65
CA PRO A 144 7.60 10.37 4.21
C PRO A 144 8.65 9.85 5.20
N GLY A 145 8.63 8.55 5.44
CA GLY A 145 9.66 7.87 6.21
C GLY A 145 10.81 7.40 5.33
N PRO A 146 11.90 6.96 5.95
CA PRO A 146 12.98 6.30 5.23
C PRO A 146 12.46 5.01 4.58
N ARG A 147 12.97 4.74 3.38
CA ARG A 147 12.61 3.53 2.64
C ARG A 147 13.64 2.44 2.89
N GLN A 148 13.15 1.22 3.07
CA GLN A 148 13.97 0.02 3.20
C GLN A 148 13.94 -0.77 1.89
N SER A 149 15.05 -1.40 1.54
CA SER A 149 15.13 -2.35 0.42
C SER A 149 14.44 -3.66 0.79
N ILE A 150 13.85 -4.29 -0.21
CA ILE A 150 13.19 -5.60 -0.05
C ILE A 150 14.24 -6.70 -0.26
N PRO A 151 14.57 -7.52 0.76
CA PRO A 151 15.70 -8.46 0.69
C PRO A 151 15.59 -9.52 -0.41
N TRP A 152 14.37 -9.86 -0.81
CA TRP A 152 14.10 -10.92 -1.81
C TRP A 152 13.67 -10.38 -3.17
N SER A 153 13.63 -9.04 -3.35
CA SER A 153 13.27 -8.40 -4.62
C SER A 153 14.49 -7.72 -5.22
N LYS A 154 14.61 -7.82 -6.54
CA LYS A 154 15.62 -7.09 -7.31
C LYS A 154 15.15 -5.67 -7.71
N GLU A 155 13.95 -5.28 -7.32
CA GLU A 155 13.39 -3.96 -7.59
C GLU A 155 14.08 -2.92 -6.73
N ASP A 156 15.02 -2.15 -7.32
CA ASP A 156 15.76 -1.10 -6.60
C ASP A 156 14.89 0.12 -6.27
N ARG A 157 13.90 0.42 -7.12
CA ARG A 157 12.94 1.53 -6.91
C ARG A 157 11.61 1.20 -7.54
N PRO A 158 10.47 1.38 -6.86
CA PRO A 158 9.18 1.29 -7.52
C PRO A 158 9.06 2.43 -8.52
N SER A 159 8.45 2.15 -9.66
CA SER A 159 8.15 3.12 -10.72
C SER A 159 7.09 4.17 -10.33
N PHE A 160 6.48 4.05 -9.14
CA PHE A 160 5.40 4.92 -8.67
C PHE A 160 5.56 5.28 -7.17
N SER A 161 4.88 6.34 -6.74
CA SER A 161 4.79 6.68 -5.32
C SER A 161 3.92 5.68 -4.58
N PRO A 162 4.36 5.14 -3.42
CA PRO A 162 3.52 4.25 -2.61
C PRO A 162 2.17 4.87 -2.23
N ASP A 163 2.10 6.18 -2.13
CA ASP A 163 0.88 6.91 -1.76
C ASP A 163 -0.21 6.91 -2.83
N SER A 164 0.11 6.50 -4.05
CA SER A 164 -0.88 6.26 -5.10
C SER A 164 -1.67 4.96 -4.87
N LEU A 165 -1.20 4.09 -3.96
CA LEU A 165 -1.83 2.82 -3.66
C LEU A 165 -3.02 3.00 -2.71
N ALA A 166 -4.16 2.41 -3.05
CA ALA A 166 -5.33 2.43 -2.20
C ALA A 166 -5.17 1.49 -0.99
N GLU A 167 -5.67 1.90 0.16
CA GLU A 167 -5.72 1.08 1.37
C GLU A 167 -6.38 -0.27 1.10
N GLY A 168 -5.81 -1.32 1.68
CA GLY A 168 -6.31 -2.71 1.54
C GLY A 168 -6.16 -3.31 0.16
N GLY A 169 -5.58 -2.59 -0.80
CA GLY A 169 -5.20 -3.14 -2.11
C GLY A 169 -4.00 -4.08 -2.00
N VAL A 170 -3.88 -5.00 -2.95
CA VAL A 170 -2.74 -5.90 -3.10
C VAL A 170 -2.07 -5.59 -4.43
N TYR A 171 -0.82 -5.15 -4.38
CA TYR A 171 -0.07 -4.68 -5.53
C TYR A 171 1.16 -5.55 -5.74
N MET A 172 1.15 -6.39 -6.77
CA MET A 172 2.28 -7.27 -7.08
C MET A 172 3.52 -6.47 -7.42
N ILE A 173 4.67 -6.93 -6.93
CA ILE A 173 5.99 -6.37 -7.21
C ILE A 173 6.62 -7.17 -8.34
N GLY A 174 7.30 -6.46 -9.25
CA GLY A 174 7.96 -7.08 -10.42
C GLY A 174 7.07 -7.18 -11.67
N GLN A 175 5.80 -6.86 -11.57
CA GLN A 175 4.91 -6.66 -12.71
C GLN A 175 4.82 -5.17 -13.03
N ASP A 176 5.84 -4.65 -13.67
CA ASP A 176 5.98 -3.22 -13.98
C ASP A 176 5.10 -2.86 -15.18
N LYS A 177 3.81 -2.62 -14.91
CA LYS A 177 2.82 -2.13 -15.88
C LYS A 177 2.45 -0.67 -15.63
N GLY A 178 3.34 0.11 -15.00
CA GLY A 178 3.12 1.54 -14.79
C GLY A 178 3.37 2.37 -16.05
N PRO A 179 2.80 3.59 -16.15
CA PRO A 179 3.04 4.48 -17.27
C PRO A 179 4.53 4.75 -17.42
N LYS A 180 5.08 4.44 -18.60
CA LYS A 180 6.48 4.71 -18.93
C LYS A 180 6.58 6.03 -19.69
N LEU A 181 7.50 6.88 -19.27
CA LEU A 181 7.82 8.09 -20.01
C LEU A 181 8.44 7.66 -21.35
N LEU A 182 7.73 7.91 -22.46
CA LEU A 182 8.20 7.56 -23.80
C LEU A 182 9.23 8.55 -24.36
N THR A 183 9.36 9.73 -23.74
CA THR A 183 10.28 10.78 -24.14
C THR A 183 11.16 11.14 -22.97
N VAL A 184 12.47 11.15 -23.21
CA VAL A 184 13.43 11.69 -22.23
C VAL A 184 13.13 13.17 -22.07
N LEU A 185 12.90 13.63 -20.83
CA LEU A 185 12.86 15.07 -20.55
C LEU A 185 14.29 15.57 -20.64
N ASP A 186 14.69 16.10 -21.80
CA ASP A 186 15.95 16.80 -21.93
C ASP A 186 15.90 18.02 -21.01
N GLY A 187 16.65 17.93 -19.91
CA GLY A 187 16.87 19.07 -19.03
C GLY A 187 17.74 20.09 -19.79
N THR A 188 17.15 21.20 -20.17
CA THR A 188 17.88 22.42 -20.56
C THR A 188 18.42 23.12 -19.33
#